data_c299386a2d340b67ad24c7279407e8dd
#
_entry.id   c299386a2d340b67ad24c7279407e8dd
#
_cell.length_a   1.000
_cell.length_b   1.000
_cell.length_c   1.000
_cell.angle_alpha   90.00
_cell.angle_beta   90.00
_cell.angle_gamma   90.00
#
_symmetry.space_group_name_H-M   'P 1'
#
loop_
_entity.id
_entity.type
_entity.pdbx_description
1 polymer ?
#
loop_
_entity_poly.entity_id
_entity_poly.type
_entity_poly.pdbx_seq_one_letter_code
_entity_poly.pdbx_strand_id
1 'polypeptide(L)' 'MALTAIHPGEHLAEELEALDMSAAELARKIAVPTNRVTQVLNGRRSITGDTALRLAHFFGTSAQLWLNLQSLYNLRIAKK' A
#
# COMPACT_ATOMS: atom_id res chain seq x y z
N MET A 1 19.54 -13.61 11.39
CA MET A 1 19.26 -12.40 10.60
C MET A 1 17.95 -11.78 11.07
N ALA A 2 17.99 -10.51 11.38
CA ALA A 2 16.78 -9.79 11.77
C ALA A 2 15.90 -9.54 10.55
N LEU A 3 14.60 -9.80 10.68
CA LEU A 3 13.64 -9.51 9.64
C LEU A 3 12.97 -8.17 9.94
N THR A 4 13.06 -7.25 9.01
CA THR A 4 12.42 -5.96 9.13
C THR A 4 10.97 -6.07 8.69
N ALA A 5 10.06 -5.54 9.50
CA ALA A 5 8.65 -5.47 9.13
C ALA A 5 8.47 -4.27 8.20
N ILE A 6 8.22 -4.55 6.91
CA ILE A 6 8.06 -3.52 5.90
C ILE A 6 6.57 -3.38 5.58
N HIS A 7 6.01 -2.20 5.88
CA HIS A 7 4.60 -1.92 5.59
C HIS A 7 4.39 -1.77 4.08
N PRO A 8 3.26 -2.26 3.53
CA PRO A 8 2.96 -2.07 2.10
C PRO A 8 3.01 -0.62 1.64
N GLY A 9 2.81 0.33 2.55
CA GLY A 9 2.93 1.76 2.25
C GLY A 9 4.31 2.14 1.71
N GLU A 10 5.36 1.44 2.12
CA GLU A 10 6.70 1.70 1.60
C GLU A 10 6.82 1.28 0.13
N HIS A 11 6.20 0.14 -0.23
CA HIS A 11 6.10 -0.26 -1.63
C HIS A 11 5.33 0.76 -2.44
N LEU A 12 4.20 1.23 -1.89
CA LEU A 12 3.39 2.22 -2.57
C LEU A 12 4.16 3.51 -2.78
N ALA A 13 4.93 3.95 -1.77
CA ALA A 13 5.75 5.15 -1.88
C ALA A 13 6.77 5.03 -3.02
N GLU A 14 7.41 3.87 -3.16
CA GLU A 14 8.36 3.64 -4.24
C GLU A 14 7.69 3.72 -5.61
N GLU A 15 6.50 3.14 -5.74
CA GLU A 15 5.74 3.20 -7.00
C GLU A 15 5.36 4.64 -7.35
N LEU A 16 4.91 5.41 -6.37
CA LEU A 16 4.56 6.81 -6.61
C LEU A 16 5.77 7.64 -6.98
N GLU A 17 6.90 7.40 -6.34
CA GLU A 17 8.15 8.09 -6.68
C GLU A 17 8.56 7.78 -8.11
N ALA A 18 8.47 6.52 -8.52
CA ALA A 18 8.82 6.10 -9.88
C ALA A 18 7.93 6.76 -10.93
N LEU A 19 6.66 7.04 -10.59
CA LEU A 19 5.71 7.69 -11.48
C LEU A 19 5.67 9.20 -11.34
N ASP A 20 6.46 9.76 -10.43
CA ASP A 20 6.42 11.18 -10.08
C ASP A 20 4.99 11.64 -9.75
N MET A 21 4.31 10.85 -8.94
CA MET A 21 2.89 11.04 -8.62
C MET A 21 2.71 11.31 -7.13
N SER A 22 1.86 12.29 -6.81
CA SER A 22 1.53 12.60 -5.42
C SER A 22 0.44 11.67 -4.89
N ALA A 23 0.31 11.63 -3.55
CA ALA A 23 -0.77 10.88 -2.91
C ALA A 23 -2.14 11.39 -3.36
N ALA A 24 -2.30 12.70 -3.51
CA ALA A 24 -3.56 13.29 -3.96
C ALA A 24 -3.91 12.86 -5.38
N GLU A 25 -2.91 12.80 -6.25
CA GLU A 25 -3.13 12.35 -7.63
C GLU A 25 -3.57 10.89 -7.67
N LEU A 26 -2.89 10.02 -6.91
CA LEU A 26 -3.30 8.62 -6.84
C LEU A 26 -4.71 8.48 -6.31
N ALA A 27 -5.02 9.22 -5.22
CA ALA A 27 -6.35 9.16 -4.62
C ALA A 27 -7.44 9.47 -5.63
N ARG A 28 -7.22 10.50 -6.47
CA ARG A 28 -8.17 10.83 -7.54
C ARG A 28 -8.29 9.70 -8.57
N LYS A 29 -7.16 9.09 -8.92
CA LYS A 29 -7.13 8.02 -9.93
C LYS A 29 -7.85 6.75 -9.46
N ILE A 30 -7.80 6.46 -8.18
CA ILE A 30 -8.45 5.25 -7.65
C ILE A 30 -9.76 5.57 -6.91
N ALA A 31 -10.20 6.83 -6.96
CA ALA A 31 -11.50 7.29 -6.45
C ALA A 31 -11.68 7.06 -4.95
N VAL A 32 -10.67 7.44 -4.17
CA VAL A 32 -10.74 7.40 -2.70
C VAL A 32 -10.33 8.76 -2.14
N PRO A 33 -10.67 9.05 -0.88
CA PRO A 33 -10.18 10.26 -0.23
C PRO A 33 -8.65 10.25 -0.13
N THR A 34 -8.03 11.43 -0.24
CA THR A 34 -6.57 11.54 -0.17
C THR A 34 -6.01 10.96 1.13
N ASN A 35 -6.72 11.14 2.25
CA ASN A 35 -6.22 10.63 3.53
C ASN A 35 -6.16 9.11 3.59
N ARG A 36 -6.94 8.40 2.78
CA ARG A 36 -6.79 6.95 2.70
C ARG A 36 -5.41 6.58 2.17
N VAL A 37 -4.96 7.28 1.14
CA VAL A 37 -3.63 7.04 0.55
C VAL A 37 -2.53 7.47 1.51
N THR A 38 -2.63 8.67 2.08
CA THR A 38 -1.58 9.15 2.98
C THR A 38 -1.45 8.29 4.23
N GLN A 39 -2.55 7.77 4.76
CA GLN A 39 -2.50 6.88 5.92
C GLN A 39 -1.82 5.55 5.60
N VAL A 40 -2.05 5.01 4.40
CA VAL A 40 -1.34 3.81 3.96
C VAL A 40 0.15 4.10 3.82
N LEU A 41 0.50 5.21 3.18
CA LEU A 41 1.91 5.60 2.98
C LEU A 41 2.65 5.76 4.31
N ASN A 42 1.96 6.26 5.34
CA ASN A 42 2.54 6.48 6.66
C ASN A 42 2.51 5.24 7.55
N GLY A 43 2.01 4.12 7.05
CA GLY A 43 1.93 2.89 7.83
C GLY A 43 0.83 2.88 8.88
N ARG A 44 -0.12 3.81 8.80
CA ARG A 44 -1.19 3.95 9.79
C ARG A 44 -2.49 3.26 9.40
N ARG A 45 -2.58 2.76 8.19
CA ARG A 45 -3.75 2.05 7.70
C ARG A 45 -3.32 0.83 6.93
N SER A 46 -3.99 -0.29 7.19
CA SER A 46 -3.76 -1.53 6.44
C SER A 46 -4.38 -1.45 5.06
N ILE A 47 -3.80 -2.20 4.13
CA ILE A 47 -4.40 -2.40 2.82
C ILE A 47 -5.49 -3.46 2.96
N THR A 48 -6.74 -3.04 2.73
CA THR A 48 -7.90 -3.93 2.73
C THR A 48 -8.17 -4.44 1.32
N GLY A 49 -9.12 -5.36 1.19
CA GLY A 49 -9.51 -5.89 -0.12
C GLY A 49 -9.93 -4.79 -1.09
N ASP A 50 -10.71 -3.81 -0.63
CA ASP A 50 -11.13 -2.70 -1.48
C ASP A 50 -9.94 -1.90 -2.00
N THR A 51 -9.04 -1.52 -1.11
CA THR A 51 -7.85 -0.76 -1.50
C THR A 51 -6.95 -1.57 -2.42
N ALA A 52 -6.78 -2.87 -2.12
CA ALA A 52 -5.98 -3.75 -2.95
C ALA A 52 -6.51 -3.86 -4.37
N LEU A 53 -7.83 -3.99 -4.52
CA LEU A 53 -8.45 -4.05 -5.83
C LEU A 53 -8.25 -2.76 -6.62
N ARG A 54 -8.40 -1.61 -5.97
CA ARG A 54 -8.22 -0.31 -6.61
C ARG A 54 -6.78 -0.08 -7.04
N LEU A 55 -5.82 -0.43 -6.19
CA LEU A 55 -4.40 -0.33 -6.53
C LEU A 55 -4.02 -1.28 -7.66
N ALA A 56 -4.52 -2.50 -7.61
CA ALA A 56 -4.27 -3.49 -8.66
C ALA A 56 -4.75 -3.00 -10.03
N HIS A 57 -5.94 -2.43 -10.06
CA HIS A 57 -6.50 -1.91 -11.29
C HIS A 57 -5.63 -0.77 -11.86
N PHE A 58 -5.20 0.14 -11.00
CA PHE A 58 -4.42 1.29 -11.43
C PHE A 58 -3.01 0.90 -11.90
N PHE A 59 -2.32 0.06 -11.11
CA PHE A 59 -0.93 -0.32 -11.42
C PHE A 59 -0.81 -1.49 -12.37
N GLY A 60 -1.91 -2.17 -12.71
CA GLY A 60 -1.85 -3.36 -13.57
C GLY A 60 -1.25 -4.56 -12.87
N THR A 61 -1.36 -4.62 -11.55
CA THR A 61 -0.90 -5.75 -10.74
C THR A 61 -2.11 -6.55 -10.23
N SER A 62 -1.86 -7.57 -9.40
CA SER A 62 -2.97 -8.31 -8.78
C SER A 62 -3.30 -7.71 -7.41
N ALA A 63 -4.56 -7.81 -7.03
CA ALA A 63 -4.98 -7.44 -5.68
C ALA A 63 -4.29 -8.33 -4.65
N GLN A 64 -4.06 -9.58 -4.98
CA GLN A 64 -3.40 -10.53 -4.10
C GLN A 64 -1.98 -10.10 -3.73
N LEU A 65 -1.27 -9.46 -4.66
CA LEU A 65 0.07 -8.93 -4.37
C LEU A 65 0.02 -7.98 -3.17
N TRP A 66 -0.91 -7.01 -3.21
CA TRP A 66 -1.03 -6.02 -2.14
C TRP A 66 -1.47 -6.64 -0.83
N LEU A 67 -2.38 -7.61 -0.88
CA LEU A 67 -2.83 -8.31 0.33
C LEU A 67 -1.73 -9.20 0.90
N ASN A 68 -0.90 -9.80 0.06
CA ASN A 68 0.24 -10.59 0.52
C ASN A 68 1.28 -9.72 1.23
N LEU A 69 1.55 -8.53 0.71
CA LEU A 69 2.46 -7.59 1.37
C LEU A 69 1.95 -7.20 2.74
N GLN A 70 0.64 -6.94 2.86
CA GLN A 70 0.03 -6.61 4.13
C GLN A 70 0.11 -7.79 5.11
N SER A 71 -0.18 -8.99 4.62
CA SER A 71 -0.15 -10.20 5.45
C SER A 71 1.25 -10.46 5.99
N LEU A 72 2.27 -10.32 5.15
CA LEU A 72 3.66 -10.49 5.58
C LEU A 72 4.05 -9.49 6.66
N TYR A 73 3.63 -8.24 6.49
CA TYR A 73 3.87 -7.21 7.49
C TYR A 73 3.21 -7.58 8.81
N ASN A 74 1.93 -7.99 8.76
CA ASN A 74 1.19 -8.35 9.96
C ASN A 74 1.85 -9.51 10.72
N LEU A 75 2.33 -10.52 9.99
CA LEU A 75 3.00 -11.66 10.59
C LEU A 75 4.30 -11.25 11.28
N ARG A 76 5.08 -10.39 10.67
CA ARG A 76 6.34 -9.93 11.24
C ARG A 76 6.13 -9.07 12.49
N ILE A 77 5.10 -8.23 12.47
CA ILE A 77 4.74 -7.43 13.64
C ILE A 77 4.30 -8.36 14.79
N ALA A 78 3.48 -9.37 14.49
CA ALA A 78 2.97 -10.30 15.51
C ALA A 78 4.07 -11.15 16.15
N LYS A 79 5.20 -11.34 15.45
CA LYS A 79 6.30 -12.17 15.95
C LYS A 79 7.29 -11.41 16.83
N LYS A 80 7.12 -10.14 16.99
CA LYS A 80 8.01 -9.33 17.85
C LYS A 80 7.82 -9.61 19.32
#